data_8d687660f4ba5fba496ce72ba4b46d06
#
_entry.id   8d687660f4ba5fba496ce72ba4b46d06
#
_cell.length_a   1.000
_cell.length_b   1.000
_cell.length_c   1.000
_cell.angle_alpha   90.00
_cell.angle_beta   90.00
_cell.angle_gamma   90.00
#
_symmetry.space_group_name_H-M   'P 1'
#
loop_
_entity.id
_entity.type
_entity.pdbx_description
1 polymer ?
#
loop_
_entity_poly.entity_id
_entity_poly.type
_entity_poly.pdbx_seq_one_letter_code
_entity_poly.pdbx_strand_id
1 'polypeptide(L)'
;MISYIIIDDEPIAHDIIKGYCDMLPNLEFKADCYDAIEAIDYLSKHDIDLIFLDLNMPKLKGFQFLKTLSSPPKVIVTTAYSEFAIEGYELNVVDYLLKPFSFERFLSAINK
;
A
#
# COMPACT_ATOMS: atom_id res chain seq x y z
N MET A 1 -4.25 17.21 3.60
CA MET A 1 -3.77 15.93 4.16
C MET A 1 -3.67 14.88 3.06
N ILE A 2 -2.79 13.94 3.23
CA ILE A 2 -2.63 12.83 2.29
C ILE A 2 -3.55 11.71 2.74
N SER A 3 -4.55 11.38 1.95
CA SER A 3 -5.46 10.27 2.25
C SER A 3 -4.84 8.95 1.85
N TYR A 4 -4.99 7.93 2.69
CA TYR A 4 -4.43 6.62 2.38
C TYR A 4 -5.37 5.48 2.73
N ILE A 5 -5.20 4.37 2.00
CA ILE A 5 -5.81 3.08 2.31
C ILE A 5 -4.73 2.02 2.42
N ILE A 6 -5.08 0.93 3.07
CA ILE A 6 -4.19 -0.22 3.24
C ILE A 6 -4.84 -1.42 2.58
N ILE A 7 -4.10 -2.08 1.69
CA ILE A 7 -4.57 -3.26 0.97
C ILE A 7 -3.65 -4.42 1.35
N ASP A 8 -4.11 -5.27 2.24
CA ASP A 8 -3.33 -6.39 2.78
C ASP A 8 -4.31 -7.40 3.37
N ASP A 9 -4.07 -8.68 3.18
CA ASP A 9 -4.95 -9.72 3.71
C ASP A 9 -4.70 -10.04 5.19
N GLU A 10 -3.60 -9.52 5.76
CA GLU A 10 -3.24 -9.76 7.16
C GLU A 10 -3.66 -8.59 8.06
N PRO A 11 -4.55 -8.81 9.03
CA PRO A 11 -4.99 -7.71 9.92
C PRO A 11 -3.85 -7.03 10.68
N ILE A 12 -2.82 -7.76 11.09
CA ILE A 12 -1.72 -7.18 11.84
C ILE A 12 -0.91 -6.18 11.01
N ALA A 13 -0.84 -6.38 9.69
CA ALA A 13 -0.17 -5.43 8.81
C ALA A 13 -0.88 -4.08 8.80
N HIS A 14 -2.21 -4.09 8.85
CA HIS A 14 -3.00 -2.86 8.95
C HIS A 14 -2.69 -2.12 10.25
N ASP A 15 -2.61 -2.84 11.36
CA ASP A 15 -2.33 -2.22 12.67
C ASP A 15 -0.94 -1.59 12.70
N ILE A 16 0.06 -2.24 12.12
CA ILE A 16 1.42 -1.72 12.07
C ILE A 16 1.49 -0.43 11.24
N ILE A 17 0.90 -0.44 10.07
CA ILE A 17 0.92 0.72 9.18
C ILE A 17 0.14 1.89 9.79
N LYS A 18 -1.04 1.63 10.35
CA LYS A 18 -1.81 2.70 11.03
C LYS A 18 -1.05 3.27 12.21
N GLY A 19 -0.39 2.42 13.00
CA GLY A 19 0.41 2.88 14.12
C GLY A 19 1.51 3.82 13.70
N TYR A 20 2.19 3.52 12.61
CA TYR A 20 3.23 4.38 12.06
C TYR A 20 2.65 5.68 11.50
N CYS A 21 1.55 5.59 10.74
CA CYS A 21 0.91 6.77 10.17
C CYS A 21 0.37 7.72 11.24
N ASP A 22 -0.09 7.19 12.36
CA ASP A 22 -0.62 8.00 13.47
C ASP A 22 0.46 8.87 14.12
N MET A 23 1.73 8.53 13.94
CA MET A 23 2.83 9.34 14.43
C MET A 23 3.18 10.51 13.51
N LEU A 24 2.53 10.59 12.34
CA LEU A 24 2.82 11.61 11.33
C LEU A 24 1.63 12.53 11.15
N PRO A 25 1.86 13.87 11.02
CA PRO A 25 0.75 14.83 11.09
C PRO A 25 -0.10 14.96 9.83
N ASN A 26 0.39 14.49 8.67
CA ASN A 26 -0.24 14.80 7.39
C ASN A 26 -0.90 13.62 6.70
N LEU A 27 -1.11 12.52 7.41
CA LEU A 27 -1.70 11.32 6.85
C LEU A 27 -3.09 11.08 7.43
N GLU A 28 -4.05 10.80 6.55
CA GLU A 28 -5.43 10.58 6.93
C GLU A 28 -5.87 9.18 6.49
N PHE A 29 -6.17 8.32 7.46
CA PHE A 29 -6.64 6.96 7.18
C PHE A 29 -8.07 6.99 6.63
N LYS A 30 -8.32 6.24 5.55
CA LYS A 30 -9.63 6.16 4.93
C LYS A 30 -10.26 4.77 4.99
N ALA A 31 -9.51 3.71 4.71
CA ALA A 31 -10.11 2.38 4.68
C ALA A 31 -9.09 1.26 4.80
N ASP A 32 -9.54 0.16 5.40
CA ASP A 32 -8.86 -1.13 5.35
C ASP A 32 -9.48 -1.95 4.24
N CYS A 33 -8.65 -2.47 3.33
CA CYS A 33 -9.06 -3.42 2.31
C CYS A 33 -8.26 -4.71 2.51
N TYR A 34 -8.94 -5.83 2.56
CA TYR A 34 -8.31 -7.11 2.88
C TYR A 34 -8.07 -7.97 1.65
N ASP A 35 -8.52 -7.51 0.49
CA ASP A 35 -8.19 -8.12 -0.80
C ASP A 35 -8.33 -7.08 -1.91
N ALA A 36 -7.93 -7.48 -3.13
CA ALA A 36 -7.97 -6.57 -4.28
C ALA A 36 -9.39 -6.18 -4.67
N ILE A 37 -10.36 -7.06 -4.48
CA ILE A 37 -11.74 -6.79 -4.85
C ILE A 37 -12.32 -5.68 -3.99
N GLU A 38 -12.07 -5.70 -2.67
CA GLU A 38 -12.48 -4.61 -1.78
C GLU A 38 -11.84 -3.29 -2.20
N ALA A 39 -10.56 -3.33 -2.59
CA ALA A 39 -9.84 -2.14 -3.01
C ALA A 39 -10.40 -1.57 -4.32
N ILE A 40 -10.71 -2.42 -5.28
CA ILE A 40 -11.31 -2.00 -6.55
C ILE A 40 -12.64 -1.29 -6.30
N ASP A 41 -13.48 -1.88 -5.45
CA ASP A 41 -14.76 -1.27 -5.11
C ASP A 41 -14.57 0.09 -4.44
N TYR A 42 -13.68 0.17 -3.45
CA TYR A 42 -13.44 1.42 -2.74
C TYR A 42 -12.91 2.50 -3.67
N LEU A 43 -11.92 2.18 -4.48
CA LEU A 43 -11.29 3.16 -5.39
C LEU A 43 -12.23 3.61 -6.51
N SER A 44 -13.25 2.84 -6.83
CA SER A 44 -14.26 3.25 -7.81
C SER A 44 -15.16 4.37 -7.29
N LYS A 45 -15.20 4.57 -5.96
CA LYS A 45 -16.11 5.50 -5.30
C LYS A 45 -15.38 6.65 -4.59
N HIS A 46 -14.07 6.57 -4.41
CA HIS A 46 -13.31 7.54 -3.62
C HIS A 46 -11.98 7.85 -4.26
N ASP A 47 -11.55 9.12 -4.16
CA ASP A 47 -10.22 9.54 -4.57
C ASP A 47 -9.27 9.36 -3.40
N ILE A 48 -8.16 8.66 -3.64
CA ILE A 48 -7.16 8.33 -2.62
C ILE A 48 -5.79 8.76 -3.12
N ASP A 49 -4.98 9.34 -2.23
CA ASP A 49 -3.65 9.85 -2.60
C ASP A 49 -2.57 8.77 -2.53
N LEU A 50 -2.70 7.83 -1.61
CA LEU A 50 -1.64 6.87 -1.31
C LEU A 50 -2.23 5.49 -0.99
N ILE A 51 -1.61 4.46 -1.55
CA ILE A 51 -1.96 3.06 -1.26
C ILE A 51 -0.75 2.36 -0.64
N PHE A 52 -0.96 1.67 0.48
CA PHE A 52 -0.03 0.67 0.99
C PHE A 52 -0.52 -0.67 0.49
N LEU A 53 0.29 -1.36 -0.30
CA LEU A 53 -0.15 -2.54 -1.03
C LEU A 53 0.74 -3.75 -0.75
N ASP A 54 0.13 -4.80 -0.22
CA ASP A 54 0.78 -6.11 -0.13
C ASP A 54 0.68 -6.82 -1.49
N LEU A 55 1.76 -7.49 -1.88
CA LEU A 55 1.81 -8.16 -3.18
C LEU A 55 1.25 -9.57 -3.17
N ASN A 56 1.25 -10.24 -2.02
CA ASN A 56 0.89 -11.65 -1.94
C ASN A 56 -0.47 -11.86 -1.30
N MET A 57 -1.51 -11.47 -2.02
CA MET A 57 -2.89 -11.59 -1.57
C MET A 57 -3.64 -12.69 -2.33
N PRO A 58 -4.70 -13.27 -1.73
CA PRO A 58 -5.56 -14.21 -2.45
C PRO A 58 -6.36 -13.49 -3.54
N LYS A 59 -6.92 -14.24 -4.47
CA LYS A 59 -7.77 -13.81 -5.59
C LYS A 59 -7.00 -13.07 -6.66
N LEU A 60 -6.38 -11.92 -6.35
CA LEU A 60 -5.65 -11.12 -7.32
C LEU A 60 -4.39 -10.58 -6.65
N LYS A 61 -3.23 -10.91 -7.20
CA LYS A 61 -1.94 -10.45 -6.68
C LYS A 61 -1.80 -8.93 -6.82
N GLY A 62 -1.00 -8.33 -5.92
CA GLY A 62 -0.87 -6.88 -5.84
C GLY A 62 -0.47 -6.21 -7.16
N PHE A 63 0.55 -6.74 -7.84
CA PHE A 63 0.97 -6.13 -9.11
C PHE A 63 -0.07 -6.31 -10.22
N GLN A 64 -0.77 -7.44 -10.23
CA GLN A 64 -1.85 -7.64 -11.18
C GLN A 64 -3.00 -6.65 -10.91
N PHE A 65 -3.29 -6.43 -9.65
CA PHE A 65 -4.26 -5.42 -9.24
C PHE A 65 -3.86 -4.02 -9.75
N LEU A 66 -2.60 -3.62 -9.56
CA LEU A 66 -2.12 -2.31 -10.03
C LEU A 66 -2.28 -2.14 -11.52
N LYS A 67 -2.04 -3.18 -12.29
CA LYS A 67 -2.17 -3.12 -13.75
C LYS A 67 -3.59 -2.87 -14.21
N THR A 68 -4.58 -3.11 -13.36
CA THR A 68 -5.99 -2.85 -13.70
C THR A 68 -6.38 -1.38 -13.53
N LEU A 69 -5.56 -0.58 -12.84
CA LEU A 69 -5.88 0.81 -12.55
C LEU A 69 -5.37 1.70 -13.67
N SER A 70 -6.26 2.52 -14.26
CA SER A 70 -5.89 3.41 -15.34
C SER A 70 -5.11 4.63 -14.85
N SER A 71 -5.38 5.08 -13.64
CA SER A 71 -4.72 6.25 -13.03
C SER A 71 -4.51 5.98 -11.55
N PRO A 72 -3.53 5.12 -11.21
CA PRO A 72 -3.34 4.72 -9.82
C PRO A 72 -2.85 5.87 -8.95
N PRO A 73 -3.22 5.87 -7.66
CA PRO A 73 -2.59 6.74 -6.68
C PRO A 73 -1.10 6.40 -6.51
N LYS A 74 -0.39 7.16 -5.69
CA LYS A 74 0.96 6.77 -5.31
C LYS A 74 0.90 5.46 -4.53
N VAL A 75 1.87 4.59 -4.74
CA VAL A 75 1.87 3.25 -4.16
C VAL A 75 3.17 3.00 -3.41
N ILE A 76 3.06 2.57 -2.16
CA ILE A 76 4.16 2.00 -1.39
C ILE A 76 3.85 0.52 -1.22
N VAL A 77 4.71 -0.32 -1.78
CA VAL A 77 4.55 -1.77 -1.69
C VAL A 77 5.10 -2.26 -0.36
N THR A 78 4.36 -3.15 0.30
CA THR A 78 4.80 -3.82 1.53
C THR A 78 4.71 -5.33 1.31
N THR A 79 5.82 -6.04 1.48
CA THR A 79 5.85 -7.47 1.19
C THR A 79 6.93 -8.19 1.99
N ALA A 80 6.77 -9.51 2.16
CA ALA A 80 7.80 -10.38 2.73
C ALA A 80 8.79 -10.89 1.67
N TYR A 81 8.59 -10.57 0.40
CA TYR A 81 9.34 -11.16 -0.71
C TYR A 81 10.16 -10.12 -1.46
N SER A 82 11.49 -10.27 -1.44
CA SER A 82 12.40 -9.32 -2.08
C SER A 82 12.41 -9.44 -3.62
N GLU A 83 12.01 -10.57 -4.18
CA GLU A 83 12.02 -10.81 -5.61
C GLU A 83 11.06 -9.93 -6.41
N PHE A 84 10.14 -9.25 -5.75
CA PHE A 84 9.19 -8.37 -6.43
C PHE A 84 9.74 -6.96 -6.69
N ALA A 85 10.94 -6.62 -6.22
CA ALA A 85 11.47 -5.27 -6.32
C ALA A 85 11.61 -4.76 -7.76
N ILE A 86 12.05 -5.61 -8.67
CA ILE A 86 12.24 -5.23 -10.08
C ILE A 86 10.89 -4.93 -10.73
N GLU A 87 9.90 -5.79 -10.51
CA GLU A 87 8.56 -5.59 -11.06
C GLU A 87 7.91 -4.33 -10.49
N GLY A 88 8.11 -4.06 -9.20
CA GLY A 88 7.64 -2.83 -8.58
C GLY A 88 8.23 -1.58 -9.21
N TYR A 89 9.51 -1.63 -9.54
CA TYR A 89 10.17 -0.53 -10.24
C TYR A 89 9.52 -0.25 -11.60
N GLU A 90 9.23 -1.30 -12.36
CA GLU A 90 8.58 -1.17 -13.67
C GLU A 90 7.17 -0.57 -13.57
N LEU A 91 6.47 -0.78 -12.46
CA LEU A 91 5.14 -0.25 -12.22
C LEU A 91 5.15 1.13 -11.55
N ASN A 92 6.33 1.73 -11.43
CA ASN A 92 6.49 3.10 -10.91
C ASN A 92 5.94 3.28 -9.49
N VAL A 93 6.20 2.34 -8.60
CA VAL A 93 5.84 2.50 -7.19
C VAL A 93 6.79 3.49 -6.51
N VAL A 94 6.32 4.17 -5.48
CA VAL A 94 7.12 5.16 -4.74
C VAL A 94 8.26 4.48 -4.00
N ASP A 95 7.97 3.38 -3.31
CA ASP A 95 8.97 2.62 -2.58
C ASP A 95 8.49 1.20 -2.36
N TYR A 96 9.41 0.38 -1.88
CA TYR A 96 9.23 -1.05 -1.69
C TYR A 96 9.72 -1.40 -0.30
N LEU A 97 8.81 -1.76 0.60
CA LEU A 97 9.13 -2.07 1.99
C LEU A 97 9.09 -3.57 2.23
N LEU A 98 10.21 -4.12 2.67
CA LEU A 98 10.31 -5.54 3.01
C LEU A 98 9.88 -5.76 4.46
N LYS A 99 8.90 -6.62 4.68
CA LYS A 99 8.41 -6.94 6.03
C LYS A 99 9.40 -7.83 6.78
N PRO A 100 9.61 -7.64 8.06
CA PRO A 100 9.12 -6.52 8.87
C PRO A 100 9.99 -5.27 8.64
N PHE A 101 9.38 -4.09 8.67
CA PHE A 101 10.11 -2.85 8.47
C PHE A 101 9.98 -1.95 9.71
N SER A 102 11.04 -1.18 9.98
CA SER A 102 11.07 -0.24 11.09
C SER A 102 10.30 1.03 10.75
N PHE A 103 9.99 1.82 11.78
CA PHE A 103 9.41 3.14 11.56
C PHE A 103 10.35 4.04 10.74
N GLU A 104 11.65 3.96 10.99
CA GLU A 104 12.64 4.76 10.25
C GLU A 104 12.60 4.44 8.76
N ARG A 105 12.53 3.15 8.40
CA ARG A 105 12.43 2.72 7.01
C ARG A 105 11.10 3.17 6.40
N PHE A 106 10.02 3.06 7.15
CA PHE A 106 8.69 3.52 6.75
C PHE A 106 8.72 5.03 6.47
N LEU A 107 9.31 5.80 7.37
CA LEU A 107 9.41 7.26 7.23
C LEU A 107 10.18 7.65 5.97
N SER A 108 11.25 6.93 5.67
CA SER A 108 12.02 7.15 4.43
C SER A 108 11.15 6.98 3.19
N ALA A 109 10.27 5.98 3.18
CA ALA A 109 9.35 5.77 2.06
C ALA A 109 8.32 6.90 1.95
N ILE A 110 7.76 7.33 3.08
CA ILE A 110 6.77 8.41 3.12
C ILE A 110 7.35 9.72 2.59
N ASN A 111 8.63 9.97 2.84
CA ASN A 111 9.29 11.22 2.43
C ASN A 111 9.72 11.23 0.95
N LYS A 112 9.48 10.17 0.24
CA LYS A 112 9.75 10.14 -1.22
C LYS A 112 8.54 10.70 -2.02
#